data_fefca08855f84a2fd0d87174061380f1
#
_entry.id   fefca08855f84a2fd0d87174061380f1
#
_cell.length_a   1.000
_cell.length_b   1.000
_cell.length_c   1.000
_cell.angle_alpha   90.00
_cell.angle_beta   90.00
_cell.angle_gamma   90.00
#
_symmetry.space_group_name_H-M   'P 1'
#
loop_
_entity.id
_entity.type
_entity.pdbx_description
1 polymer ?
#
loop_
_entity_poly.entity_id
_entity_poly.type
_entity_poly.pdbx_seq_one_letter_code
_entity_poly.pdbx_strand_id
1 'polypeptide(L)'
;MKAQFFIKTKTIKRFFTVFAIMLTTVFFYSCEKGEDLQNLDENAEIINETYASEMFDEVEDIGDEAVDFLENSSSKSAFESEGIVIYNRLSPCANVTRIYEEDSVFVTIDFGEENCLCNDGRQRRGKIYINHYGCYWGDGEAEIEFSFDNYFVDDNQILGNKYVYRFINEYQHRISEIISDGSIILAEDAGTITWHAERVREAIEGSETHYKYDDVIEITGTSNSTLADGTEITCEITTPLVRDNKEGCFRYIVSGVREILKGEEEIIIDYGDGTCDNLAEITRDGVTEIIEIKRRRSLF
;
A
#
# COMPACT_ATOMS: atom_id res chain seq x y z
N MET A 1 32.86 -73.95 34.77
CA MET A 1 32.16 -73.68 33.50
C MET A 1 32.25 -72.21 33.26
N LYS A 2 33.09 -71.70 32.35
CA LYS A 2 33.22 -70.28 31.97
C LYS A 2 32.47 -70.09 30.67
N ALA A 3 31.40 -69.32 30.67
CA ALA A 3 30.72 -68.91 29.47
C ALA A 3 31.41 -67.60 28.95
N GLN A 4 31.96 -67.66 27.73
CA GLN A 4 32.52 -66.52 27.02
C GLN A 4 31.40 -65.83 26.23
N PHE A 5 31.21 -64.57 26.49
CA PHE A 5 30.33 -63.74 25.70
C PHE A 5 31.13 -63.10 24.53
N PHE A 6 30.89 -63.58 23.33
CA PHE A 6 31.43 -62.95 22.09
C PHE A 6 30.41 -61.90 21.59
N ILE A 7 30.65 -60.63 21.82
CA ILE A 7 29.91 -59.55 21.22
C ILE A 7 30.53 -59.24 19.85
N LYS A 8 29.74 -59.43 18.78
CA LYS A 8 30.16 -59.20 17.41
C LYS A 8 30.38 -57.70 17.15
N THR A 9 31.63 -57.28 16.98
CA THR A 9 32.09 -55.93 16.69
C THR A 9 31.64 -55.34 15.33
N LYS A 10 30.88 -56.06 14.52
CA LYS A 10 30.39 -55.61 13.19
C LYS A 10 29.17 -54.69 13.24
N THR A 11 28.36 -54.70 14.32
CA THR A 11 27.14 -53.92 14.42
C THR A 11 27.42 -52.48 14.86
N ILE A 12 28.48 -52.25 15.60
CA ILE A 12 28.86 -50.91 16.11
C ILE A 12 29.40 -49.98 15.00
N LYS A 13 30.16 -50.56 14.03
CA LYS A 13 30.69 -49.75 12.90
C LYS A 13 29.59 -49.25 11.94
N ARG A 14 28.44 -49.94 11.83
CA ARG A 14 27.33 -49.50 10.97
C ARG A 14 26.48 -48.40 11.64
N PHE A 15 26.41 -48.38 12.95
CA PHE A 15 25.69 -47.31 13.69
C PHE A 15 26.46 -45.99 13.67
N PHE A 16 27.79 -46.02 13.74
CA PHE A 16 28.61 -44.79 13.66
C PHE A 16 28.61 -44.16 12.27
N THR A 17 28.58 -44.98 11.21
CA THR A 17 28.51 -44.45 9.82
C THR A 17 27.15 -43.86 9.47
N VAL A 18 26.05 -44.40 9.98
CA VAL A 18 24.71 -43.81 9.76
C VAL A 18 24.53 -42.54 10.57
N PHE A 19 25.09 -42.46 11.78
CA PHE A 19 25.04 -41.25 12.61
C PHE A 19 25.95 -40.13 12.05
N ALA A 20 27.09 -40.44 11.47
CA ALA A 20 27.97 -39.48 10.81
C ALA A 20 27.36 -38.92 9.50
N ILE A 21 26.59 -39.71 8.74
CA ILE A 21 25.89 -39.28 7.54
C ILE A 21 24.67 -38.40 7.89
N MET A 22 23.98 -38.67 9.02
CA MET A 22 22.87 -37.86 9.49
C MET A 22 23.30 -36.49 10.07
N LEU A 23 24.53 -36.39 10.57
CA LEU A 23 25.09 -35.12 11.08
C LEU A 23 25.60 -34.20 9.96
N THR A 24 25.90 -34.73 8.76
CA THR A 24 26.36 -33.92 7.62
C THR A 24 25.22 -33.36 6.77
N THR A 25 23.98 -33.81 6.93
CA THR A 25 22.82 -33.31 6.21
C THR A 25 22.12 -32.11 6.90
N VAL A 26 22.53 -31.77 8.12
CA VAL A 26 21.94 -30.64 8.88
C VAL A 26 22.63 -29.30 8.57
N PHE A 27 23.75 -29.27 7.85
CA PHE A 27 24.51 -28.05 7.56
C PHE A 27 24.18 -27.35 6.23
N PHE A 28 23.20 -27.82 5.46
CA PHE A 28 22.81 -27.18 4.19
C PHE A 28 21.43 -26.52 4.19
N TYR A 29 20.84 -26.27 5.36
CA TYR A 29 19.57 -25.51 5.46
C TYR A 29 19.79 -24.20 6.21
N SER A 30 20.78 -23.41 5.81
CA SER A 30 20.93 -22.05 6.33
C SER A 30 21.63 -21.18 5.30
N CYS A 31 20.94 -20.88 4.21
CA CYS A 31 21.36 -19.81 3.30
C CYS A 31 20.21 -19.42 2.37
N GLU A 32 19.09 -18.95 2.94
CA GLU A 32 18.03 -18.32 2.17
C GLU A 32 17.40 -17.12 2.90
N LYS A 33 17.95 -16.76 4.07
CA LYS A 33 17.50 -15.54 4.81
C LYS A 33 18.43 -14.34 4.65
N GLY A 34 19.54 -14.48 3.90
CA GLY A 34 20.53 -13.41 3.74
C GLY A 34 20.26 -12.49 2.56
N GLU A 35 19.63 -12.99 1.50
CA GLU A 35 19.39 -12.18 0.29
C GLU A 35 18.21 -11.23 0.46
N ASP A 36 17.15 -11.64 1.17
CA ASP A 36 15.97 -10.77 1.40
C ASP A 36 16.27 -9.58 2.33
N LEU A 37 17.21 -9.69 3.26
CA LEU A 37 17.56 -8.59 4.17
C LEU A 37 18.56 -7.60 3.54
N GLN A 38 19.46 -8.05 2.66
CA GLN A 38 20.38 -7.16 1.93
C GLN A 38 19.64 -6.36 0.87
N ASN A 39 18.69 -6.96 0.14
CA ASN A 39 17.84 -6.25 -0.82
C ASN A 39 16.90 -5.20 -0.17
N LEU A 40 16.54 -5.37 1.11
CA LEU A 40 15.74 -4.39 1.84
C LEU A 40 16.55 -3.13 2.20
N ASP A 41 17.85 -3.26 2.47
CA ASP A 41 18.74 -2.12 2.78
C ASP A 41 19.12 -1.33 1.52
N GLU A 42 19.32 -2.01 0.39
CA GLU A 42 19.70 -1.38 -0.89
C GLU A 42 18.56 -0.58 -1.57
N ASN A 43 17.31 -0.89 -1.26
CA ASN A 43 16.13 -0.25 -1.84
C ASN A 43 15.25 0.45 -0.78
N ALA A 44 15.84 0.82 0.37
CA ALA A 44 15.10 1.42 1.49
C ALA A 44 14.35 2.70 1.10
N GLU A 45 14.94 3.55 0.26
CA GLU A 45 14.34 4.78 -0.24
C GLU A 45 13.12 4.50 -1.11
N ILE A 46 13.19 3.52 -2.02
CA ILE A 46 12.07 3.11 -2.89
C ILE A 46 10.93 2.55 -2.05
N ILE A 47 11.28 1.68 -1.09
CA ILE A 47 10.31 1.03 -0.21
C ILE A 47 9.60 2.05 0.67
N ASN A 48 10.32 2.98 1.29
CA ASN A 48 9.75 3.98 2.19
C ASN A 48 8.91 5.02 1.42
N GLU A 49 9.38 5.46 0.25
CA GLU A 49 8.62 6.37 -0.63
C GLU A 49 7.32 5.71 -1.10
N THR A 50 7.40 4.47 -1.58
CA THR A 50 6.22 3.69 -2.00
C THR A 50 5.26 3.48 -0.83
N TYR A 51 5.77 3.16 0.36
CA TYR A 51 4.95 2.98 1.55
C TYR A 51 4.20 4.26 1.95
N ALA A 52 4.88 5.41 1.96
CA ALA A 52 4.23 6.68 2.26
C ALA A 52 3.14 7.01 1.23
N SER A 53 3.44 6.87 -0.06
CA SER A 53 2.46 7.04 -1.13
C SER A 53 1.23 6.14 -0.93
N GLU A 54 1.44 4.84 -0.65
CA GLU A 54 0.36 3.88 -0.42
C GLU A 54 -0.50 4.25 0.79
N MET A 55 0.08 4.73 1.90
CA MET A 55 -0.66 5.09 3.10
C MET A 55 -1.62 6.26 2.84
N PHE A 56 -1.15 7.32 2.18
CA PHE A 56 -2.00 8.46 1.85
C PHE A 56 -3.01 8.14 0.73
N ASP A 57 -2.69 7.24 -0.19
CA ASP A 57 -3.63 6.77 -1.22
C ASP A 57 -4.75 5.91 -0.63
N GLU A 58 -4.40 5.04 0.32
CA GLU A 58 -5.36 4.17 1.01
C GLU A 58 -6.43 4.95 1.79
N VAL A 59 -6.06 6.10 2.36
CA VAL A 59 -7.01 6.98 3.06
C VAL A 59 -8.15 7.43 2.15
N GLU A 60 -7.85 7.82 0.91
CA GLU A 60 -8.87 8.21 -0.06
C GLU A 60 -9.77 7.03 -0.44
N ASP A 61 -9.19 5.85 -0.67
CA ASP A 61 -9.97 4.67 -0.99
C ASP A 61 -10.92 4.25 0.14
N ILE A 62 -10.47 4.36 1.40
CA ILE A 62 -11.31 4.10 2.58
C ILE A 62 -12.43 5.14 2.68
N GLY A 63 -12.13 6.40 2.36
CA GLY A 63 -13.11 7.48 2.31
C GLY A 63 -14.17 7.24 1.25
N ASP A 64 -13.77 6.89 0.03
CA ASP A 64 -14.67 6.54 -1.05
C ASP A 64 -15.62 5.38 -0.64
N GLU A 65 -15.07 4.31 -0.03
CA GLU A 65 -15.87 3.19 0.48
C GLU A 65 -16.86 3.62 1.57
N ALA A 66 -16.48 4.57 2.44
CA ALA A 66 -17.35 5.07 3.50
C ALA A 66 -18.50 5.89 2.94
N VAL A 67 -18.25 6.74 1.94
CA VAL A 67 -19.29 7.53 1.27
C VAL A 67 -20.25 6.62 0.53
N ASP A 68 -19.75 5.66 -0.25
CA ASP A 68 -20.55 4.66 -0.94
C ASP A 68 -21.44 3.85 0.02
N PHE A 69 -20.90 3.44 1.16
CA PHE A 69 -21.65 2.74 2.19
C PHE A 69 -22.81 3.58 2.72
N LEU A 70 -22.58 4.88 2.96
CA LEU A 70 -23.62 5.78 3.47
C LEU A 70 -24.71 6.08 2.42
N GLU A 71 -24.35 6.19 1.15
CA GLU A 71 -25.32 6.41 0.06
C GLU A 71 -26.20 5.18 -0.16
N ASN A 72 -25.60 3.99 -0.19
CA ASN A 72 -26.31 2.72 -0.39
C ASN A 72 -27.16 2.32 0.83
N SER A 73 -26.74 2.64 2.06
CA SER A 73 -27.52 2.32 3.28
C SER A 73 -28.79 3.15 3.43
N SER A 74 -28.88 4.29 2.77
CA SER A 74 -30.10 5.10 2.69
C SER A 74 -31.17 4.45 1.79
N SER A 75 -30.77 3.54 0.93
CA SER A 75 -31.66 2.69 0.10
C SER A 75 -31.82 1.33 0.79
N LYS A 76 -32.91 1.09 1.50
CA LYS A 76 -33.20 -0.11 2.32
C LYS A 76 -33.14 -1.49 1.60
N SER A 77 -32.48 -1.64 0.47
CA SER A 77 -32.47 -2.88 -0.33
C SER A 77 -31.09 -3.41 -0.76
N ALA A 78 -30.00 -2.78 -0.38
CA ALA A 78 -28.67 -3.13 -0.93
C ALA A 78 -27.94 -4.28 -0.23
N PHE A 79 -28.48 -4.85 0.85
CA PHE A 79 -27.83 -5.94 1.58
C PHE A 79 -28.18 -7.37 1.09
N GLU A 80 -29.03 -7.51 0.06
CA GLU A 80 -29.47 -8.82 -0.47
C GLU A 80 -29.28 -8.99 -1.99
N SER A 81 -28.31 -8.35 -2.63
CA SER A 81 -27.96 -8.70 -4.00
C SER A 81 -26.78 -9.69 -4.01
N GLU A 82 -27.11 -10.92 -4.33
CA GLU A 82 -26.17 -12.01 -4.58
C GLU A 82 -25.04 -11.56 -5.53
N GLY A 83 -23.78 -11.68 -5.07
CA GLY A 83 -22.64 -11.86 -5.95
C GLY A 83 -21.70 -10.67 -6.17
N ILE A 84 -21.92 -9.51 -5.59
CA ILE A 84 -20.90 -8.44 -5.61
C ILE A 84 -20.07 -8.58 -4.32
N VAL A 85 -18.88 -9.17 -4.43
CA VAL A 85 -17.85 -9.07 -3.40
C VAL A 85 -17.36 -7.62 -3.45
N ILE A 86 -18.02 -6.73 -2.73
CA ILE A 86 -17.48 -5.40 -2.44
C ILE A 86 -16.23 -5.68 -1.59
N TYR A 87 -15.06 -5.39 -2.12
CA TYR A 87 -13.81 -5.34 -1.33
C TYR A 87 -13.93 -4.17 -0.36
N ASN A 88 -14.76 -4.33 0.65
CA ASN A 88 -14.99 -3.36 1.69
C ASN A 88 -13.87 -3.52 2.72
N ARG A 89 -12.94 -2.55 2.74
CA ARG A 89 -11.88 -2.47 3.75
C ARG A 89 -12.44 -2.08 5.10
N LEU A 90 -13.60 -1.38 5.09
CA LEU A 90 -14.30 -1.04 6.31
C LEU A 90 -14.68 -2.34 7.02
N SER A 91 -14.10 -2.54 8.15
CA SER A 91 -14.36 -3.67 9.01
C SER A 91 -15.70 -3.51 9.70
N PRO A 92 -16.30 -4.61 10.23
CA PRO A 92 -17.44 -4.52 11.13
C PRO A 92 -17.20 -3.64 12.36
N CYS A 93 -15.94 -3.33 12.70
CA CYS A 93 -15.59 -2.45 13.80
C CYS A 93 -15.44 -0.97 13.42
N ALA A 94 -15.44 -0.63 12.15
CA ALA A 94 -15.49 0.77 11.71
C ALA A 94 -16.92 1.31 11.83
N ASN A 95 -17.07 2.39 12.61
CA ASN A 95 -18.33 3.12 12.71
C ASN A 95 -18.28 4.34 11.80
N VAL A 96 -19.14 4.38 10.77
CA VAL A 96 -19.19 5.46 9.80
C VAL A 96 -20.42 6.33 10.09
N THR A 97 -20.19 7.62 10.28
CA THR A 97 -21.25 8.62 10.53
C THR A 97 -21.16 9.77 9.56
N ARG A 98 -22.31 10.42 9.27
CA ARG A 98 -22.39 11.55 8.35
C ARG A 98 -23.25 12.66 8.95
N ILE A 99 -22.77 13.91 8.82
CA ILE A 99 -23.48 15.12 9.21
C ILE A 99 -23.53 16.05 7.99
N TYR A 100 -24.67 16.65 7.73
CA TYR A 100 -24.86 17.68 6.68
C TYR A 100 -24.86 19.05 7.34
N GLU A 101 -24.02 19.96 6.84
CA GLU A 101 -23.99 21.37 7.25
C GLU A 101 -24.01 22.26 6.02
N GLU A 102 -25.12 23.00 5.81
CA GLU A 102 -25.30 23.94 4.67
C GLU A 102 -24.83 23.34 3.34
N ASP A 103 -23.60 23.70 2.89
CA ASP A 103 -23.04 23.30 1.59
C ASP A 103 -21.95 22.21 1.74
N SER A 104 -21.73 21.68 2.96
CA SER A 104 -20.70 20.68 3.23
C SER A 104 -21.26 19.41 3.85
N VAL A 105 -20.52 18.32 3.69
CA VAL A 105 -20.83 17.02 4.30
C VAL A 105 -19.60 16.54 5.06
N PHE A 106 -19.79 16.25 6.35
CA PHE A 106 -18.78 15.71 7.22
C PHE A 106 -19.02 14.21 7.40
N VAL A 107 -18.02 13.40 7.04
CA VAL A 107 -18.01 11.96 7.30
C VAL A 107 -16.93 11.65 8.32
N THR A 108 -17.27 10.86 9.32
CA THR A 108 -16.32 10.34 10.31
C THR A 108 -16.27 8.83 10.19
N ILE A 109 -15.08 8.30 10.03
CA ILE A 109 -14.79 6.86 10.09
C ILE A 109 -14.05 6.63 11.40
N ASP A 110 -14.69 5.95 12.35
CA ASP A 110 -14.16 5.68 13.69
C ASP A 110 -13.86 4.18 13.84
N PHE A 111 -12.57 3.84 13.93
CA PHE A 111 -12.10 2.47 14.14
C PHE A 111 -11.98 2.10 15.63
N GLY A 112 -12.28 3.04 16.54
CA GLY A 112 -12.14 2.87 17.98
C GLY A 112 -10.73 3.17 18.51
N GLU A 113 -10.55 2.93 19.81
CA GLU A 113 -9.28 3.20 20.51
C GLU A 113 -8.30 2.03 20.41
N GLU A 114 -8.78 0.83 20.15
CA GLU A 114 -7.98 -0.40 20.04
C GLU A 114 -7.87 -0.88 18.61
N ASN A 115 -6.84 -1.65 18.29
CA ASN A 115 -6.62 -2.19 16.97
C ASN A 115 -7.79 -3.06 16.50
N CYS A 116 -8.37 -2.69 15.38
CA CYS A 116 -9.45 -3.36 14.69
C CYS A 116 -8.92 -4.05 13.44
N LEU A 117 -9.04 -5.36 13.34
CA LEU A 117 -8.66 -6.13 12.16
C LEU A 117 -9.66 -5.88 11.04
N CYS A 118 -9.23 -5.15 10.02
CA CYS A 118 -10.03 -4.83 8.85
C CYS A 118 -10.04 -5.97 7.82
N ASN A 119 -10.97 -5.89 6.86
CA ASN A 119 -11.17 -6.95 5.87
C ASN A 119 -9.98 -7.14 4.90
N ASP A 120 -9.15 -6.10 4.73
CA ASP A 120 -7.90 -6.16 3.95
C ASP A 120 -6.73 -6.77 4.73
N GLY A 121 -6.95 -7.20 5.98
CA GLY A 121 -5.98 -7.81 6.86
C GLY A 121 -5.11 -6.82 7.63
N ARG A 122 -5.36 -5.51 7.51
CA ARG A 122 -4.68 -4.46 8.29
C ARG A 122 -5.38 -4.21 9.60
N GLN A 123 -4.60 -3.80 10.59
CA GLN A 123 -5.14 -3.35 11.87
C GLN A 123 -5.21 -1.82 11.86
N ARG A 124 -6.40 -1.27 12.23
CA ARG A 124 -6.59 0.18 12.32
C ARG A 124 -7.19 0.58 13.65
N ARG A 125 -6.86 1.78 14.13
CA ARG A 125 -7.50 2.45 15.25
C ARG A 125 -7.49 3.97 15.05
N GLY A 126 -8.29 4.69 15.83
CA GLY A 126 -8.44 6.15 15.69
C GLY A 126 -9.45 6.51 14.62
N LYS A 127 -9.37 7.74 14.10
CA LYS A 127 -10.40 8.30 13.24
C LYS A 127 -9.83 8.94 12.00
N ILE A 128 -10.61 8.84 10.91
CA ILE A 128 -10.46 9.63 9.70
C ILE A 128 -11.66 10.56 9.62
N TYR A 129 -11.41 11.85 9.44
CA TYR A 129 -12.43 12.84 9.15
C TYR A 129 -12.35 13.20 7.67
N ILE A 130 -13.52 13.29 7.03
CA ILE A 130 -13.67 13.70 5.64
C ILE A 130 -14.63 14.88 5.64
N ASN A 131 -14.18 15.99 5.10
CA ASN A 131 -15.04 17.14 4.83
C ASN A 131 -15.11 17.35 3.33
N HIS A 132 -16.29 17.35 2.75
CA HIS A 132 -16.42 17.59 1.32
C HIS A 132 -17.50 18.62 0.99
N TYR A 133 -17.20 19.40 -0.04
CA TYR A 133 -18.09 20.36 -0.67
C TYR A 133 -18.37 19.89 -2.09
N GLY A 134 -19.57 20.21 -2.60
CA GLY A 134 -19.95 19.83 -3.94
C GLY A 134 -20.39 18.38 -4.07
N CYS A 135 -20.34 17.87 -5.30
CA CYS A 135 -20.81 16.53 -5.62
C CYS A 135 -19.67 15.51 -5.47
N TYR A 136 -19.70 14.69 -4.43
CA TYR A 136 -18.63 13.69 -4.19
C TYR A 136 -18.46 12.73 -5.38
N TRP A 137 -19.60 12.26 -5.92
CA TRP A 137 -19.69 11.48 -7.15
C TRP A 137 -20.54 12.20 -8.19
N GLY A 138 -20.19 12.12 -9.46
CA GLY A 138 -20.97 12.66 -10.58
C GLY A 138 -20.25 13.74 -11.37
N ASP A 139 -21.03 14.52 -12.15
CA ASP A 139 -20.52 15.47 -13.15
C ASP A 139 -20.13 16.84 -12.56
N GLY A 140 -20.23 16.99 -11.23
CA GLY A 140 -19.91 18.24 -10.53
C GLY A 140 -18.45 18.30 -10.07
N GLU A 141 -18.08 19.51 -9.62
CA GLU A 141 -16.82 19.71 -8.90
C GLU A 141 -16.99 19.29 -7.44
N ALA A 142 -15.91 18.76 -6.83
CA ALA A 142 -15.85 18.46 -5.42
C ALA A 142 -14.49 18.86 -4.83
N GLU A 143 -14.55 19.46 -3.65
CA GLU A 143 -13.38 19.67 -2.78
C GLU A 143 -13.51 18.73 -1.59
N ILE A 144 -12.47 17.92 -1.35
CA ILE A 144 -12.50 16.87 -0.33
C ILE A 144 -11.24 17.02 0.51
N GLU A 145 -11.41 17.13 1.82
CA GLU A 145 -10.33 17.21 2.78
C GLU A 145 -10.37 16.01 3.73
N PHE A 146 -9.23 15.35 3.90
CA PHE A 146 -9.02 14.28 4.86
C PHE A 146 -8.11 14.76 5.98
N SER A 147 -8.48 14.43 7.22
CA SER A 147 -7.66 14.65 8.41
C SER A 147 -7.79 13.50 9.39
N PHE A 148 -6.90 13.46 10.39
CA PHE A 148 -6.74 12.30 11.26
C PHE A 148 -6.80 12.68 12.73
N ASP A 149 -7.39 11.78 13.56
CA ASP A 149 -7.31 11.88 15.00
C ASP A 149 -6.88 10.52 15.58
N ASN A 150 -5.65 10.48 16.09
CA ASN A 150 -5.04 9.28 16.62
C ASN A 150 -5.18 8.08 15.66
N TYR A 151 -5.04 8.33 14.34
CA TYR A 151 -5.20 7.31 13.33
C TYR A 151 -3.93 6.51 13.16
N PHE A 152 -4.07 5.19 13.24
CA PHE A 152 -2.97 4.24 13.10
C PHE A 152 -3.34 3.13 12.11
N VAL A 153 -2.34 2.68 11.36
CA VAL A 153 -2.40 1.51 10.49
C VAL A 153 -1.22 0.59 10.83
N ASP A 154 -1.51 -0.63 11.27
CA ASP A 154 -0.49 -1.61 11.69
C ASP A 154 0.51 -0.99 12.68
N ASP A 155 -0.01 -0.26 13.67
CA ASP A 155 0.69 0.51 14.71
C ASP A 155 1.54 1.69 14.22
N ASN A 156 1.60 1.98 12.92
CA ASN A 156 2.19 3.21 12.40
C ASN A 156 1.16 4.34 12.47
N GLN A 157 1.52 5.47 13.08
CA GLN A 157 0.63 6.62 13.20
C GLN A 157 0.69 7.50 11.96
N ILE A 158 -0.47 7.78 11.38
CA ILE A 158 -0.62 8.68 10.23
C ILE A 158 -1.05 10.06 10.73
N LEU A 159 -0.30 11.09 10.36
CA LEU A 159 -0.54 12.48 10.74
C LEU A 159 -0.58 13.36 9.48
N GLY A 160 -1.30 14.48 9.57
CA GLY A 160 -1.34 15.48 8.49
C GLY A 160 -2.72 15.56 7.85
N ASN A 161 -2.75 15.93 6.58
CA ASN A 161 -3.98 16.09 5.81
C ASN A 161 -3.76 15.71 4.34
N LYS A 162 -4.86 15.48 3.65
CA LYS A 162 -4.89 15.28 2.21
C LYS A 162 -6.06 16.09 1.66
N TYR A 163 -5.80 16.84 0.60
CA TYR A 163 -6.78 17.61 -0.13
C TYR A 163 -6.93 17.04 -1.54
N VAL A 164 -8.17 16.90 -2.01
CA VAL A 164 -8.51 16.43 -3.36
C VAL A 164 -9.50 17.39 -3.98
N TYR A 165 -9.15 17.97 -5.12
CA TYR A 165 -10.07 18.66 -5.99
C TYR A 165 -10.43 17.77 -7.16
N ARG A 166 -11.72 17.44 -7.30
CA ARG A 166 -12.23 16.48 -8.28
C ARG A 166 -13.17 17.17 -9.25
N PHE A 167 -13.01 16.92 -10.55
CA PHE A 167 -13.85 17.46 -11.62
C PHE A 167 -13.82 16.58 -12.86
N ILE A 168 -14.72 16.83 -13.83
CA ILE A 168 -14.74 16.17 -15.13
C ILE A 168 -14.15 17.14 -16.17
N ASN A 169 -13.16 16.67 -16.96
CA ASN A 169 -12.52 17.48 -17.99
C ASN A 169 -13.34 17.47 -19.31
N GLU A 170 -12.84 18.17 -20.35
CA GLU A 170 -13.46 18.25 -21.67
C GLU A 170 -13.55 16.90 -22.42
N TYR A 171 -12.73 15.92 -22.04
CA TYR A 171 -12.72 14.56 -22.57
C TYR A 171 -13.67 13.62 -21.82
N GLN A 172 -14.42 14.12 -20.84
CA GLN A 172 -15.28 13.35 -19.95
C GLN A 172 -14.50 12.42 -19.02
N HIS A 173 -13.22 12.72 -18.75
CA HIS A 173 -12.41 12.02 -17.80
C HIS A 173 -12.53 12.65 -16.42
N ARG A 174 -12.63 11.83 -15.38
CA ARG A 174 -12.58 12.26 -13.99
C ARG A 174 -11.13 12.58 -13.62
N ILE A 175 -10.90 13.85 -13.28
CA ILE A 175 -9.63 14.38 -12.80
C ILE A 175 -9.68 14.50 -11.28
N SER A 176 -8.59 14.14 -10.60
CA SER A 176 -8.37 14.44 -9.20
C SER A 176 -6.99 15.12 -9.06
N GLU A 177 -7.02 16.38 -8.67
CA GLU A 177 -5.82 17.11 -8.25
C GLU A 177 -5.65 16.94 -6.75
N ILE A 178 -4.48 16.44 -6.33
CA ILE A 178 -4.26 15.94 -4.98
C ILE A 178 -3.04 16.60 -4.38
N ILE A 179 -3.20 17.12 -3.15
CA ILE A 179 -2.11 17.56 -2.29
C ILE A 179 -2.17 16.75 -1.00
N SER A 180 -1.06 16.14 -0.63
CA SER A 180 -0.91 15.40 0.62
C SER A 180 0.26 15.96 1.42
N ASP A 181 0.00 16.36 2.67
CA ASP A 181 0.99 16.84 3.61
C ASP A 181 0.88 16.05 4.92
N GLY A 182 1.94 15.35 5.29
CA GLY A 182 1.86 14.60 6.52
C GLY A 182 3.14 13.89 6.93
N SER A 183 2.97 13.00 7.89
CA SER A 183 4.05 12.15 8.38
C SER A 183 3.51 10.81 8.85
N ILE A 184 4.40 9.83 8.85
CA ILE A 184 4.15 8.48 9.36
C ILE A 184 5.15 8.25 10.48
N ILE A 185 4.66 8.18 11.73
CA ILE A 185 5.48 7.74 12.86
C ILE A 185 5.45 6.22 12.86
N LEU A 186 6.61 5.63 12.59
CA LEU A 186 6.75 4.17 12.48
C LEU A 186 6.65 3.52 13.86
N ALA A 187 6.05 2.33 13.89
CA ALA A 187 5.95 1.50 15.08
C ALA A 187 7.34 1.19 15.67
N GLU A 188 7.37 0.78 16.93
CA GLU A 188 8.59 0.34 17.63
C GLU A 188 9.73 1.38 17.65
N ASP A 189 9.39 2.68 17.64
CA ASP A 189 10.35 3.78 17.61
C ASP A 189 11.30 3.76 16.38
N ALA A 190 10.86 3.17 15.27
CA ALA A 190 11.66 3.02 14.05
C ALA A 190 11.87 4.36 13.29
N GLY A 191 11.33 5.48 13.80
CA GLY A 191 11.53 6.81 13.27
C GLY A 191 10.27 7.40 12.65
N THR A 192 10.45 8.48 11.88
CA THR A 192 9.35 9.20 11.24
C THR A 192 9.68 9.45 9.77
N ILE A 193 8.73 9.18 8.90
CA ILE A 193 8.79 9.57 7.49
C ILE A 193 7.93 10.82 7.35
N THR A 194 8.48 11.93 6.82
CA THR A 194 7.69 13.08 6.38
C THR A 194 7.36 12.93 4.91
N TRP A 195 6.20 13.42 4.51
CA TRP A 195 5.68 13.25 3.16
C TRP A 195 4.96 14.51 2.69
N HIS A 196 5.34 15.00 1.53
CA HIS A 196 4.59 15.98 0.76
C HIS A 196 4.46 15.49 -0.67
N ALA A 197 3.26 15.51 -1.24
CA ALA A 197 3.05 15.10 -2.63
C ALA A 197 1.99 15.97 -3.30
N GLU A 198 2.27 16.31 -4.55
CA GLU A 198 1.32 16.89 -5.49
C GLU A 198 1.12 15.90 -6.64
N ARG A 199 -0.11 15.45 -6.84
CA ARG A 199 -0.45 14.43 -7.84
C ARG A 199 -1.66 14.87 -8.64
N VAL A 200 -1.67 14.50 -9.92
CA VAL A 200 -2.88 14.52 -10.75
C VAL A 200 -3.20 13.11 -11.14
N ARG A 201 -4.44 12.70 -10.97
CA ARG A 201 -4.97 11.43 -11.45
C ARG A 201 -6.05 11.70 -12.47
N GLU A 202 -5.94 11.06 -13.62
CA GLU A 202 -6.91 11.09 -14.69
C GLU A 202 -7.44 9.68 -14.94
N ALA A 203 -8.74 9.46 -14.73
CA ALA A 203 -9.37 8.19 -15.08
C ALA A 203 -9.65 8.19 -16.59
N ILE A 204 -8.72 7.62 -17.36
CA ILE A 204 -8.79 7.55 -18.82
C ILE A 204 -9.75 6.48 -19.33
N GLU A 205 -10.11 5.51 -18.49
CA GLU A 205 -11.21 4.56 -18.68
C GLU A 205 -12.01 4.46 -17.38
N GLY A 206 -13.28 4.11 -17.45
CA GLY A 206 -14.17 3.90 -16.30
C GLY A 206 -14.81 5.17 -15.73
N SER A 207 -14.48 6.36 -16.25
CA SER A 207 -15.00 7.66 -15.74
C SER A 207 -16.52 7.80 -15.80
N GLU A 208 -17.19 7.06 -16.66
CA GLU A 208 -18.65 7.05 -16.83
C GLU A 208 -19.38 6.28 -15.73
N THR A 209 -18.66 5.53 -14.89
CA THR A 209 -19.21 4.75 -13.78
C THR A 209 -18.73 5.28 -12.44
N HIS A 210 -19.42 4.89 -11.33
CA HIS A 210 -18.94 5.09 -9.97
C HIS A 210 -18.16 3.86 -9.47
N TYR A 211 -17.98 2.87 -10.34
CA TYR A 211 -17.37 1.60 -10.01
C TYR A 211 -15.86 1.62 -10.33
N LYS A 212 -15.06 1.93 -9.33
CA LYS A 212 -13.61 2.14 -9.48
C LYS A 212 -12.78 0.89 -9.92
N TYR A 213 -13.41 -0.27 -10.02
CA TYR A 213 -12.73 -1.51 -10.46
C TYR A 213 -12.74 -1.71 -11.98
N ASP A 214 -13.30 -0.77 -12.74
CA ASP A 214 -13.20 -0.68 -14.19
C ASP A 214 -12.32 0.51 -14.65
N ASP A 215 -11.82 1.30 -13.68
CA ASP A 215 -10.96 2.44 -13.95
C ASP A 215 -9.57 2.03 -14.43
N VAL A 216 -9.07 2.73 -15.46
CA VAL A 216 -7.65 2.86 -15.77
C VAL A 216 -7.25 4.30 -15.50
N ILE A 217 -6.26 4.48 -14.64
CA ILE A 217 -5.89 5.79 -14.10
C ILE A 217 -4.45 6.11 -14.49
N GLU A 218 -4.26 7.26 -15.16
CA GLU A 218 -2.94 7.87 -15.32
C GLU A 218 -2.63 8.75 -14.10
N ILE A 219 -1.38 8.67 -13.61
CA ILE A 219 -0.91 9.41 -12.44
C ILE A 219 0.34 10.20 -12.84
N THR A 220 0.34 11.50 -12.55
CA THR A 220 1.49 12.39 -12.74
C THR A 220 1.76 13.18 -11.46
N GLY A 221 2.90 13.84 -11.39
CA GLY A 221 3.25 14.77 -10.30
C GLY A 221 4.54 14.40 -9.58
N THR A 222 4.72 15.00 -8.40
CA THR A 222 5.98 14.95 -7.64
C THR A 222 5.71 14.63 -6.17
N SER A 223 6.74 14.16 -5.45
CA SER A 223 6.73 14.08 -3.99
C SER A 223 8.10 14.39 -3.40
N ASN A 224 8.10 14.85 -2.16
CA ASN A 224 9.27 15.10 -1.35
C ASN A 224 9.10 14.38 -0.01
N SER A 225 10.14 13.70 0.44
CA SER A 225 10.11 12.94 1.70
C SER A 225 11.40 13.15 2.46
N THR A 226 11.28 13.10 3.80
CA THR A 226 12.44 12.82 4.66
C THR A 226 12.21 11.47 5.30
N LEU A 227 13.09 10.53 5.09
CA LEU A 227 13.01 9.17 5.61
C LEU A 227 13.34 9.11 7.11
N ALA A 228 13.09 7.98 7.75
CA ALA A 228 13.31 7.79 9.18
C ALA A 228 14.77 7.96 9.62
N ASP A 229 15.73 7.77 8.74
CA ASP A 229 17.15 7.99 8.95
C ASP A 229 17.61 9.43 8.69
N GLY A 230 16.68 10.32 8.28
CA GLY A 230 16.94 11.72 7.92
C GLY A 230 17.34 11.91 6.45
N THR A 231 17.35 10.88 5.63
CA THR A 231 17.60 10.99 4.19
C THR A 231 16.48 11.77 3.52
N GLU A 232 16.83 12.81 2.78
CA GLU A 232 15.89 13.59 1.95
C GLU A 232 15.87 13.00 0.54
N ILE A 233 14.66 12.77 0.02
CA ILE A 233 14.42 12.31 -1.35
C ILE A 233 13.35 13.13 -2.04
N THR A 234 13.51 13.31 -3.34
CA THR A 234 12.48 13.84 -4.25
C THR A 234 12.11 12.77 -5.24
N CYS A 235 10.84 12.66 -5.58
CA CYS A 235 10.36 11.74 -6.62
C CYS A 235 9.57 12.54 -7.65
N GLU A 236 9.87 12.33 -8.93
CA GLU A 236 9.12 12.89 -10.07
C GLU A 236 8.62 11.75 -10.96
N ILE A 237 7.37 11.83 -11.38
CA ILE A 237 6.82 10.94 -12.40
C ILE A 237 7.14 11.54 -13.76
N THR A 238 8.14 10.98 -14.44
CA THR A 238 8.65 11.48 -15.74
C THR A 238 7.90 10.92 -16.94
N THR A 239 7.30 9.73 -16.79
CA THR A 239 6.32 9.18 -17.72
C THR A 239 5.08 8.79 -16.91
N PRO A 240 3.86 9.22 -17.29
CA PRO A 240 2.66 8.95 -16.52
C PRO A 240 2.59 7.49 -16.07
N LEU A 241 2.39 7.28 -14.74
CA LEU A 241 2.18 5.93 -14.21
C LEU A 241 0.76 5.50 -14.54
N VAL A 242 0.60 4.32 -15.08
CA VAL A 242 -0.71 3.74 -15.36
C VAL A 242 -1.05 2.73 -14.27
N ARG A 243 -2.18 2.95 -13.59
CA ARG A 243 -2.79 2.03 -12.64
C ARG A 243 -4.03 1.42 -13.28
N ASP A 244 -3.99 0.12 -13.53
CA ASP A 244 -5.14 -0.64 -14.00
C ASP A 244 -5.87 -1.25 -12.78
N ASN A 245 -7.11 -0.82 -12.54
CA ASN A 245 -7.91 -1.32 -11.43
C ASN A 245 -8.77 -2.52 -11.81
N LYS A 246 -8.69 -3.02 -13.04
CA LYS A 246 -9.46 -4.17 -13.52
C LYS A 246 -9.14 -5.45 -12.75
N GLU A 247 -10.02 -6.43 -12.87
CA GLU A 247 -9.91 -7.71 -12.16
C GLU A 247 -8.53 -8.37 -12.38
N GLY A 248 -7.90 -8.77 -11.27
CA GLY A 248 -6.57 -9.38 -11.26
C GLY A 248 -5.42 -8.37 -11.22
N CYS A 249 -5.68 -7.10 -11.52
CA CYS A 249 -4.66 -6.05 -11.60
C CYS A 249 -4.84 -4.91 -10.59
N PHE A 250 -5.85 -5.01 -9.76
CA PHE A 250 -6.26 -3.94 -8.85
C PHE A 250 -5.08 -3.34 -8.07
N ARG A 251 -4.86 -2.01 -8.28
CA ARG A 251 -3.82 -1.19 -7.66
C ARG A 251 -2.36 -1.45 -8.08
N TYR A 252 -2.11 -2.31 -9.04
CA TYR A 252 -0.78 -2.38 -9.62
C TYR A 252 -0.53 -1.19 -10.54
N ILE A 253 0.67 -0.63 -10.46
CA ILE A 253 1.19 0.23 -11.51
C ILE A 253 1.71 -0.72 -12.58
N VAL A 254 1.17 -0.61 -13.78
CA VAL A 254 1.46 -1.54 -14.88
C VAL A 254 2.41 -0.95 -15.93
N SER A 255 2.55 0.37 -15.95
CA SER A 255 3.51 1.06 -16.82
C SER A 255 3.81 2.47 -16.34
N GLY A 256 4.80 3.12 -16.95
CA GLY A 256 5.25 4.46 -16.65
C GLY A 256 6.58 4.47 -15.91
N VAL A 257 7.15 5.67 -15.75
CA VAL A 257 8.49 5.86 -15.18
C VAL A 257 8.44 6.92 -14.10
N ARG A 258 9.10 6.67 -12.99
CA ARG A 258 9.42 7.69 -12.00
C ARG A 258 10.90 7.71 -11.67
N GLU A 259 11.38 8.86 -11.30
CA GLU A 259 12.76 9.12 -10.88
C GLU A 259 12.78 9.54 -9.41
N ILE A 260 13.68 8.94 -8.63
CA ILE A 260 13.96 9.31 -7.24
C ILE A 260 15.34 9.90 -7.19
N LEU A 261 15.44 11.13 -6.66
CA LEU A 261 16.70 11.80 -6.40
C LEU A 261 17.01 11.75 -4.89
N LYS A 262 18.22 11.28 -4.55
CA LYS A 262 18.77 11.21 -3.20
C LYS A 262 20.14 11.93 -3.21
N GLY A 263 20.14 13.22 -2.95
CA GLY A 263 21.31 14.05 -3.16
C GLY A 263 21.71 14.11 -4.64
N GLU A 264 22.86 13.54 -5.00
CA GLU A 264 23.32 13.42 -6.41
C GLU A 264 23.01 12.04 -7.03
N GLU A 265 22.49 11.10 -6.26
CA GLU A 265 22.12 9.77 -6.73
C GLU A 265 20.75 9.80 -7.38
N GLU A 266 20.65 9.26 -8.59
CA GLU A 266 19.42 9.13 -9.36
C GLU A 266 19.03 7.66 -9.44
N ILE A 267 17.76 7.37 -9.16
CA ILE A 267 17.18 6.02 -9.24
C ILE A 267 15.98 6.10 -10.18
N ILE A 268 16.04 5.40 -11.29
CA ILE A 268 14.96 5.33 -12.27
C ILE A 268 14.19 4.04 -12.04
N ILE A 269 12.87 4.12 -11.96
CA ILE A 269 11.97 2.99 -11.77
C ILE A 269 11.02 2.94 -12.97
N ASP A 270 11.16 1.92 -13.81
CA ASP A 270 10.30 1.65 -14.97
C ASP A 270 9.37 0.47 -14.64
N TYR A 271 8.07 0.71 -14.70
CA TYR A 271 7.01 -0.27 -14.38
C TYR A 271 6.61 -1.14 -15.58
N GLY A 272 7.31 -1.01 -16.72
CA GLY A 272 7.15 -1.90 -17.86
C GLY A 272 6.08 -1.46 -18.86
N ASP A 273 5.50 -2.44 -19.54
CA ASP A 273 4.76 -2.28 -20.82
C ASP A 273 3.23 -2.38 -20.68
N GLY A 274 2.71 -2.39 -19.46
CA GLY A 274 1.27 -2.54 -19.18
C GLY A 274 0.87 -3.95 -18.78
N THR A 275 1.83 -4.87 -18.65
CA THR A 275 1.56 -6.21 -18.12
C THR A 275 1.19 -6.11 -16.64
N CYS A 276 0.09 -6.80 -16.26
CA CYS A 276 -0.36 -6.85 -14.87
C CYS A 276 0.50 -7.81 -14.04
N ASP A 277 1.62 -7.29 -13.57
CA ASP A 277 2.50 -7.98 -12.63
C ASP A 277 2.99 -6.99 -11.54
N ASN A 278 3.84 -7.43 -10.68
CA ASN A 278 4.42 -6.62 -9.61
C ASN A 278 5.92 -6.38 -9.83
N LEU A 279 6.39 -6.45 -11.07
CA LEU A 279 7.78 -6.26 -11.42
C LEU A 279 8.04 -4.82 -11.84
N ALA A 280 9.24 -4.34 -11.58
CA ALA A 280 9.76 -3.10 -12.13
C ALA A 280 11.26 -3.23 -12.41
N GLU A 281 11.74 -2.51 -13.40
CA GLU A 281 13.17 -2.33 -13.65
C GLU A 281 13.67 -1.11 -12.87
N ILE A 282 14.70 -1.32 -12.05
CA ILE A 282 15.38 -0.22 -11.34
C ILE A 282 16.73 -0.02 -11.98
N THR A 283 17.00 1.21 -12.37
CA THR A 283 18.33 1.63 -12.85
C THR A 283 18.97 2.58 -11.86
N ARG A 284 20.17 2.24 -11.38
CA ARG A 284 20.98 3.01 -10.45
C ARG A 284 22.44 2.99 -10.94
N ASP A 285 23.07 4.15 -11.09
CA ASP A 285 24.44 4.27 -11.60
C ASP A 285 24.68 3.56 -12.94
N GLY A 286 23.64 3.49 -13.80
CA GLY A 286 23.69 2.82 -15.10
C GLY A 286 23.60 1.29 -15.02
N VAL A 287 23.36 0.72 -13.85
CA VAL A 287 23.09 -0.72 -13.66
C VAL A 287 21.59 -0.91 -13.50
N THR A 288 21.02 -1.81 -14.30
CA THR A 288 19.58 -2.13 -14.26
C THR A 288 19.36 -3.51 -13.67
N GLU A 289 18.41 -3.63 -12.77
CA GLU A 289 17.94 -4.87 -12.18
C GLU A 289 16.40 -4.93 -12.17
N ILE A 290 15.85 -6.13 -12.18
CA ILE A 290 14.40 -6.34 -12.05
C ILE A 290 14.11 -6.65 -10.58
N ILE A 291 13.19 -5.91 -10.00
CA ILE A 291 12.71 -6.14 -8.64
C ILE A 291 11.23 -6.47 -8.61
N GLU A 292 10.82 -7.15 -7.54
CA GLU A 292 9.42 -7.30 -7.19
C GLU A 292 8.99 -6.16 -6.27
N ILE A 293 8.05 -5.32 -6.72
CA ILE A 293 7.44 -4.27 -5.89
C ILE A 293 6.47 -4.95 -4.92
N LYS A 294 6.96 -5.30 -3.75
CA LYS A 294 6.13 -5.89 -2.69
C LYS A 294 5.32 -4.81 -2.01
N ARG A 295 4.00 -4.94 -2.04
CA ARG A 295 3.15 -4.13 -1.16
C ARG A 295 3.44 -4.50 0.29
N ARG A 296 3.85 -3.53 1.07
CA ARG A 296 4.11 -3.75 2.48
C ARG A 296 2.79 -3.91 3.23
N ARG A 297 2.50 -5.13 3.71
CA ARG A 297 1.43 -5.36 4.69
C ARG A 297 1.83 -4.92 6.09
N SER A 298 3.11 -4.94 6.42
CA SER A 298 3.71 -4.32 7.60
C SER A 298 5.19 -4.11 7.36
N LEU A 299 5.79 -3.12 8.04
CA LEU A 299 7.23 -2.83 7.98
C LEU A 299 8.07 -3.81 8.82
N PHE A 300 7.42 -4.64 9.68
CA PHE A 300 8.09 -5.55 10.63
C PHE A 300 7.33 -6.86 10.81
#